data_4ac79b758b9f2bbdf18400f1a669d5ae
#
_entry.id   4ac79b758b9f2bbdf18400f1a669d5ae
#
_cell.length_a   1.000
_cell.length_b   1.000
_cell.length_c   1.000
_cell.angle_alpha   90.00
_cell.angle_beta   90.00
_cell.angle_gamma   90.00
#
_symmetry.space_group_name_H-M   'P 1'
#
loop_
_entity.id
_entity.type
_entity.pdbx_description
1 polymer ?
#
loop_
_entity_poly.entity_id
_entity_poly.type
_entity_poly.pdbx_seq_one_letter_code
_entity_poly.pdbx_strand_id
1 'polypeptide(L)'
;MGFWAGIFNRLQGITTYEPRQYKVGPTELVDLSGVSAAKLFKTQPHLRTVVTFLARNIAHLGVHSYVKQDDGGRLRDTSSPVGGFLSGAKANESMTLYQLIYALVVDKALYDRAYWWPVVNQSGNWEVYRLPPSWVQTKSDNFGKVTHEVSFESDKKLTLDSSRVVYFGGYHPTDPGGCSATIVSLKEVLAEQIQASKYRQQLWARGGKVSAVLQRPVDAPRWTDGQREAFREDWYEKYTGSGKRAGGTPILEDGMTLNRVDFSATDQQYIEGVKLAYSTVANAFHVNPTMVGILDNANYSNVREFRKMLYGDTLGPLIAEIESTLNAFLIPIMGGAKGSYIEFNVAEKLQADFEQQAQWFQSAVGSAYMTRNEARARLNLPAIDGGDDLVTPLNVSVDPGGYSQNSGEVRVKSRGLRVDRRSWVKRYTTVLEAHARKRLYKAGRLKVKASADEPLAEDLLDLDLGLTSEVGNKLLEGRDEDYDRGSTKSYLKKRAKRISQGIADSLEDLEDEQAEWEEAMDGDDPPDTVEPVEHWLKETALGMAGSMVTWAMGWATQEAGRQSGAATKTWHTGPNARDSHAAMDGERVGLDEEFSNGMKYPGDDDDPAEVAHCNCTTSIDWS
;
A
#
# COMPACT_ATOMS: atom_id res chain seq x y z
N MET A 1 55.91 0.47 46.35
CA MET A 1 56.12 -0.97 46.08
C MET A 1 56.57 -1.29 44.62
N GLY A 2 56.59 -0.36 43.69
CA GLY A 2 56.97 -0.63 42.27
C GLY A 2 58.46 -0.71 42.00
N PHE A 3 59.33 -0.07 42.81
CA PHE A 3 60.79 -0.01 42.54
C PHE A 3 61.51 -1.36 42.78
N TRP A 4 61.08 -2.08 43.79
CA TRP A 4 61.68 -3.39 44.16
C TRP A 4 61.23 -4.54 43.25
N ALA A 5 60.00 -4.46 42.71
CA ALA A 5 59.51 -5.47 41.75
C ALA A 5 60.31 -5.43 40.41
N GLY A 6 60.71 -4.25 39.97
CA GLY A 6 61.52 -4.07 38.74
C GLY A 6 62.91 -4.62 38.87
N ILE A 7 63.54 -4.60 40.09
CA ILE A 7 64.85 -5.13 40.36
C ILE A 7 64.83 -6.68 40.46
N PHE A 8 63.76 -7.22 41.06
CA PHE A 8 63.62 -8.70 41.20
C PHE A 8 63.35 -9.38 39.85
N ASN A 9 62.64 -8.75 38.96
CA ASN A 9 62.37 -9.27 37.61
C ASN A 9 63.61 -9.17 36.69
N ARG A 10 64.53 -8.21 36.92
CA ARG A 10 65.81 -8.13 36.21
C ARG A 10 66.77 -9.23 36.60
N LEU A 11 66.70 -9.71 37.86
CA LEU A 11 67.59 -10.79 38.36
C LEU A 11 67.17 -12.19 37.91
N GLN A 12 65.91 -12.38 37.47
CA GLN A 12 65.35 -13.63 36.98
C GLN A 12 65.26 -13.74 35.45
N GLY A 13 65.71 -12.72 34.69
CA GLY A 13 65.65 -12.74 33.23
C GLY A 13 64.22 -12.68 32.67
N ILE A 14 63.20 -12.40 33.53
CA ILE A 14 61.86 -12.28 33.12
C ILE A 14 61.60 -10.80 32.73
N THR A 15 61.65 -10.51 31.45
CA THR A 15 61.18 -9.24 30.90
C THR A 15 59.65 -9.23 31.07
N THR A 16 59.16 -8.44 32.00
CA THR A 16 57.74 -8.11 32.06
C THR A 16 57.34 -7.49 30.73
N TYR A 17 56.51 -8.23 30.00
CA TYR A 17 55.84 -7.72 28.82
C TYR A 17 54.80 -6.70 29.29
N GLU A 18 55.06 -5.41 29.17
CA GLU A 18 54.01 -4.43 29.22
C GLU A 18 53.21 -4.59 27.91
N PRO A 19 51.95 -5.01 27.98
CA PRO A 19 51.14 -5.00 26.79
C PRO A 19 51.08 -3.55 26.29
N ARG A 20 51.69 -3.30 25.12
CA ARG A 20 51.43 -2.04 24.42
C ARG A 20 49.89 -1.92 24.29
N GLN A 21 49.33 -1.06 25.06
CA GLN A 21 47.96 -0.62 24.81
C GLN A 21 48.00 0.01 23.42
N TYR A 22 47.57 -0.75 22.40
CA TYR A 22 47.13 -0.14 21.18
C TYR A 22 45.97 0.76 21.59
N LYS A 23 46.19 2.05 21.61
CA LYS A 23 45.08 2.99 21.55
C LYS A 23 44.40 2.70 20.21
N VAL A 24 43.43 1.81 20.23
CA VAL A 24 42.36 1.82 19.24
C VAL A 24 41.73 3.20 19.47
N GLY A 25 42.11 4.16 18.63
CA GLY A 25 41.44 5.46 18.66
C GLY A 25 39.96 5.19 18.57
N PRO A 26 39.14 5.93 19.30
CA PRO A 26 37.70 5.79 19.17
C PRO A 26 37.40 5.84 17.68
N THR A 27 36.64 4.85 17.19
CA THR A 27 36.15 4.86 15.82
C THR A 27 35.41 6.19 15.70
N GLU A 28 35.91 7.13 14.90
CA GLU A 28 35.26 8.41 14.69
C GLU A 28 33.85 8.12 14.17
N LEU A 29 32.84 8.35 15.00
CA LEU A 29 31.45 8.26 14.61
C LEU A 29 31.23 9.26 13.48
N VAL A 30 30.53 8.84 12.43
CA VAL A 30 30.18 9.73 11.33
C VAL A 30 29.20 10.78 11.84
N ASP A 31 29.68 11.99 12.03
CA ASP A 31 28.83 13.13 12.39
C ASP A 31 28.26 13.77 11.12
N LEU A 32 26.95 13.79 11.00
CA LEU A 32 26.21 14.45 9.92
C LEU A 32 25.55 15.77 10.37
N SER A 33 25.79 16.24 11.59
CA SER A 33 25.18 17.47 12.10
C SER A 33 25.45 18.69 11.21
N GLY A 34 26.69 18.83 10.70
CA GLY A 34 27.11 19.87 9.78
C GLY A 34 26.88 19.57 8.29
N VAL A 35 26.36 18.40 7.93
CA VAL A 35 26.16 18.03 6.52
C VAL A 35 24.87 18.60 5.99
N SER A 36 24.94 19.33 4.85
CA SER A 36 23.76 19.93 4.21
C SER A 36 22.84 18.85 3.63
N ALA A 37 21.52 19.15 3.61
CA ALA A 37 20.49 18.30 2.99
C ALA A 37 20.80 17.98 1.52
N ALA A 38 21.30 18.97 0.76
CA ALA A 38 21.71 18.77 -0.64
C ALA A 38 22.83 17.73 -0.78
N LYS A 39 23.81 17.72 0.13
CA LYS A 39 24.90 16.74 0.11
C LYS A 39 24.38 15.35 0.46
N LEU A 40 23.49 15.25 1.45
CA LEU A 40 22.84 13.97 1.81
C LEU A 40 22.02 13.43 0.63
N PHE A 41 21.21 14.24 0.00
CA PHE A 41 20.45 13.85 -1.20
C PHE A 41 21.34 13.37 -2.35
N LYS A 42 22.51 13.99 -2.54
CA LYS A 42 23.48 13.60 -3.58
C LYS A 42 24.17 12.28 -3.28
N THR A 43 24.45 12.00 -2.00
CA THR A 43 25.33 10.89 -1.59
C THR A 43 24.60 9.69 -0.98
N GLN A 44 23.33 9.86 -0.52
CA GLN A 44 22.58 8.80 0.15
C GLN A 44 21.52 8.20 -0.78
N PRO A 45 21.71 6.94 -1.26
CA PRO A 45 20.82 6.32 -2.24
C PRO A 45 19.37 6.21 -1.73
N HIS A 46 19.21 5.75 -0.49
CA HIS A 46 17.88 5.52 0.11
C HIS A 46 17.06 6.82 0.18
N LEU A 47 17.67 7.91 0.68
CA LEU A 47 17.05 9.22 0.71
C LEU A 47 16.68 9.70 -0.71
N ARG A 48 17.63 9.56 -1.65
CA ARG A 48 17.42 9.98 -3.03
C ARG A 48 16.25 9.23 -3.67
N THR A 49 16.19 7.90 -3.50
CA THR A 49 15.12 7.06 -4.06
C THR A 49 13.75 7.52 -3.56
N VAL A 50 13.58 7.68 -2.25
CA VAL A 50 12.28 8.07 -1.66
C VAL A 50 11.87 9.47 -2.10
N VAL A 51 12.77 10.47 -2.01
CA VAL A 51 12.47 11.85 -2.39
C VAL A 51 12.17 11.97 -3.89
N THR A 52 12.94 11.28 -4.75
CA THR A 52 12.67 11.30 -6.20
C THR A 52 11.40 10.54 -6.56
N PHE A 53 11.03 9.51 -5.80
CA PHE A 53 9.77 8.81 -5.97
C PHE A 53 8.58 9.74 -5.73
N LEU A 54 8.56 10.49 -4.63
CA LEU A 54 7.53 11.49 -4.36
C LEU A 54 7.47 12.56 -5.45
N ALA A 55 8.63 13.14 -5.78
CA ALA A 55 8.72 14.22 -6.76
C ALA A 55 8.24 13.81 -8.16
N ARG A 56 8.61 12.61 -8.62
CA ARG A 56 8.18 12.10 -9.94
C ARG A 56 6.69 11.85 -10.00
N ASN A 57 6.12 11.25 -8.95
CA ASN A 57 4.69 10.92 -8.94
C ASN A 57 3.82 12.18 -8.88
N ILE A 58 4.21 13.23 -8.14
CA ILE A 58 3.47 14.49 -8.10
C ILE A 58 3.69 15.31 -9.38
N ALA A 59 4.93 15.46 -9.85
CA ALA A 59 5.21 16.24 -11.05
C ALA A 59 4.59 15.66 -12.32
N HIS A 60 4.28 14.36 -12.32
CA HIS A 60 3.61 13.69 -13.45
C HIS A 60 2.10 13.94 -13.48
N LEU A 61 1.51 14.50 -12.43
CA LEU A 61 0.11 14.89 -12.43
C LEU A 61 -0.08 16.16 -13.24
N GLY A 62 -1.14 16.19 -14.04
CA GLY A 62 -1.55 17.43 -14.68
C GLY A 62 -2.04 18.43 -13.64
N VAL A 63 -1.61 19.69 -13.75
CA VAL A 63 -2.08 20.79 -12.90
C VAL A 63 -2.89 21.74 -13.75
N HIS A 64 -4.11 22.05 -13.29
CA HIS A 64 -5.05 22.85 -14.06
C HIS A 64 -5.69 23.93 -13.20
N SER A 65 -6.03 25.04 -13.84
CA SER A 65 -6.91 26.06 -13.25
C SER A 65 -8.35 25.79 -13.67
N TYR A 66 -9.27 25.92 -12.72
CA TYR A 66 -10.71 25.80 -12.93
C TYR A 66 -11.42 27.01 -12.36
N VAL A 67 -12.58 27.33 -12.93
CA VAL A 67 -13.50 28.33 -12.40
C VAL A 67 -14.77 27.63 -11.98
N LYS A 68 -15.21 27.89 -10.74
CA LYS A 68 -16.52 27.42 -10.24
C LYS A 68 -17.63 28.19 -10.95
N GLN A 69 -18.65 27.48 -11.40
CA GLN A 69 -19.85 28.06 -12.00
C GLN A 69 -20.99 28.15 -10.98
N ASP A 70 -21.92 29.05 -11.22
CA ASP A 70 -23.06 29.28 -10.32
C ASP A 70 -24.02 28.07 -10.26
N ASP A 71 -23.99 27.21 -11.27
CA ASP A 71 -24.75 25.95 -11.34
C ASP A 71 -24.11 24.78 -10.58
N GLY A 72 -22.98 25.01 -9.90
CA GLY A 72 -22.20 24.00 -9.21
C GLY A 72 -21.21 23.23 -10.10
N GLY A 73 -21.20 23.52 -11.39
CA GLY A 73 -20.23 22.99 -12.35
C GLY A 73 -18.85 23.65 -12.22
N ARG A 74 -17.90 23.16 -13.01
CA ARG A 74 -16.56 23.74 -13.13
C ARG A 74 -16.09 23.76 -14.59
N LEU A 75 -15.49 24.88 -15.00
CA LEU A 75 -14.87 25.00 -16.31
C LEU A 75 -13.36 25.09 -16.16
N ARG A 76 -12.64 24.45 -17.06
CA ARG A 76 -11.18 24.57 -17.15
C ARG A 76 -10.85 25.98 -17.64
N ASP A 77 -10.09 26.70 -16.84
CA ASP A 77 -9.63 28.04 -17.16
C ASP A 77 -8.27 27.98 -17.85
N THR A 78 -8.23 28.40 -19.12
CA THR A 78 -7.01 28.53 -19.92
C THR A 78 -6.75 29.98 -20.32
N SER A 79 -7.67 30.89 -20.02
CA SER A 79 -7.69 32.27 -20.51
C SER A 79 -7.16 33.28 -19.49
N SER A 80 -7.32 33.00 -18.19
CA SER A 80 -6.74 33.87 -17.17
C SER A 80 -5.21 33.78 -17.14
N PRO A 81 -4.50 34.76 -16.55
CA PRO A 81 -3.05 34.72 -16.44
C PRO A 81 -2.52 33.42 -15.79
N VAL A 82 -3.14 32.95 -14.71
CA VAL A 82 -2.77 31.69 -14.05
C VAL A 82 -3.14 30.48 -14.90
N GLY A 83 -4.31 30.49 -15.55
CA GLY A 83 -4.75 29.41 -16.44
C GLY A 83 -3.85 29.28 -17.67
N GLY A 84 -3.47 30.40 -18.29
CA GLY A 84 -2.51 30.46 -19.38
C GLY A 84 -1.12 29.93 -19.00
N PHE A 85 -0.63 30.31 -17.82
CA PHE A 85 0.62 29.78 -17.27
C PHE A 85 0.59 28.26 -17.08
N LEU A 86 -0.44 27.73 -16.41
CA LEU A 86 -0.57 26.29 -16.13
C LEU A 86 -0.87 25.44 -17.38
N SER A 87 -1.42 26.05 -18.42
CA SER A 87 -1.62 25.39 -19.71
C SER A 87 -0.36 25.43 -20.60
N GLY A 88 0.60 26.25 -20.24
CA GLY A 88 1.88 26.37 -20.95
C GLY A 88 2.81 25.18 -20.69
N ALA A 89 3.65 24.85 -21.69
CA ALA A 89 4.66 23.81 -21.52
C ALA A 89 5.86 24.23 -20.67
N LYS A 90 6.11 25.54 -20.57
CA LYS A 90 7.28 26.13 -19.88
C LYS A 90 6.84 26.91 -18.65
N ALA A 91 7.58 26.74 -17.57
CA ALA A 91 7.45 27.58 -16.38
C ALA A 91 8.27 28.88 -16.49
N ASN A 92 9.39 28.84 -17.21
CA ASN A 92 10.28 29.95 -17.53
C ASN A 92 11.18 29.55 -18.71
N GLU A 93 12.15 30.39 -19.06
CA GLU A 93 13.07 30.13 -20.18
C GLU A 93 13.85 28.81 -20.06
N SER A 94 14.17 28.39 -18.82
CA SER A 94 15.05 27.24 -18.55
C SER A 94 14.36 25.99 -18.02
N MET A 95 13.10 26.11 -17.55
CA MET A 95 12.39 25.01 -16.89
C MET A 95 11.00 24.78 -17.48
N THR A 96 10.63 23.51 -17.59
CA THR A 96 9.24 23.11 -17.83
C THR A 96 8.42 23.16 -16.54
N LEU A 97 7.09 23.16 -16.66
CA LEU A 97 6.20 23.09 -15.49
C LEU A 97 6.45 21.80 -14.69
N TYR A 98 6.68 20.67 -15.37
CA TYR A 98 7.08 19.41 -14.72
C TYR A 98 8.33 19.58 -13.86
N GLN A 99 9.38 20.20 -14.39
CA GLN A 99 10.64 20.41 -13.65
C GLN A 99 10.47 21.37 -12.47
N LEU A 100 9.61 22.37 -12.61
CA LEU A 100 9.31 23.31 -11.54
C LEU A 100 8.59 22.62 -10.38
N ILE A 101 7.57 21.78 -10.67
CA ILE A 101 6.84 21.00 -9.65
C ILE A 101 7.74 19.93 -9.04
N TYR A 102 8.55 19.25 -9.86
CA TYR A 102 9.53 18.28 -9.37
C TYR A 102 10.47 18.92 -8.35
N ALA A 103 11.01 20.09 -8.67
CA ALA A 103 11.92 20.84 -7.78
C ALA A 103 11.21 21.32 -6.52
N LEU A 104 9.93 21.72 -6.61
CA LEU A 104 9.11 22.09 -5.45
C LEU A 104 9.04 20.95 -4.44
N VAL A 105 8.69 19.74 -4.92
CA VAL A 105 8.54 18.56 -4.05
C VAL A 105 9.88 18.15 -3.44
N VAL A 106 10.96 18.20 -4.23
CA VAL A 106 12.32 17.91 -3.71
C VAL A 106 12.71 18.94 -2.64
N ASP A 107 12.50 20.22 -2.87
CA ASP A 107 12.83 21.28 -1.90
C ASP A 107 12.01 21.12 -0.61
N LYS A 108 10.70 20.85 -0.76
CA LYS A 108 9.81 20.60 0.38
C LYS A 108 10.25 19.40 1.19
N ALA A 109 10.60 18.27 0.53
CA ALA A 109 11.07 17.06 1.20
C ALA A 109 12.41 17.26 1.93
N LEU A 110 13.35 18.02 1.34
CA LEU A 110 14.69 18.20 1.89
C LEU A 110 14.79 19.32 2.93
N TYR A 111 14.00 20.38 2.76
CA TYR A 111 14.12 21.60 3.56
C TYR A 111 12.84 21.97 4.30
N ASP A 112 11.76 21.22 4.08
CA ASP A 112 10.41 21.54 4.55
C ASP A 112 9.93 22.94 4.12
N ARG A 113 10.53 23.47 3.09
CA ARG A 113 10.21 24.79 2.51
C ARG A 113 10.63 24.86 1.05
N ALA A 114 9.84 25.60 0.26
CA ALA A 114 10.16 25.92 -1.12
C ALA A 114 9.68 27.33 -1.47
N TYR A 115 10.21 27.89 -2.52
CA TYR A 115 9.94 29.26 -2.92
C TYR A 115 9.79 29.38 -4.43
N TRP A 116 8.67 29.96 -4.86
CA TRP A 116 8.43 30.33 -6.24
C TRP A 116 8.36 31.85 -6.34
N TRP A 117 9.04 32.38 -7.34
CA TRP A 117 9.03 33.81 -7.64
C TRP A 117 8.36 34.06 -8.98
N PRO A 118 7.04 34.39 -9.00
CA PRO A 118 6.32 34.78 -10.20
C PRO A 118 6.78 36.18 -10.66
N VAL A 119 7.07 36.31 -11.95
CA VAL A 119 7.45 37.57 -12.58
C VAL A 119 6.80 37.69 -13.97
N VAL A 120 6.57 38.91 -14.43
CA VAL A 120 6.11 39.17 -15.79
C VAL A 120 7.34 39.47 -16.65
N ASN A 121 7.51 38.70 -17.74
CA ASN A 121 8.61 38.91 -18.67
C ASN A 121 8.38 40.13 -19.57
N GLN A 122 9.37 40.48 -20.41
CA GLN A 122 9.29 41.60 -21.32
C GLN A 122 8.15 41.53 -22.34
N SER A 123 7.67 40.31 -22.63
CA SER A 123 6.54 40.06 -23.55
C SER A 123 5.17 40.10 -22.85
N GLY A 124 5.12 40.43 -21.56
CA GLY A 124 3.88 40.47 -20.78
C GLY A 124 3.40 39.12 -20.28
N ASN A 125 4.15 38.04 -20.49
CA ASN A 125 3.79 36.71 -20.04
C ASN A 125 4.33 36.42 -18.65
N TRP A 126 3.56 35.66 -17.88
CA TRP A 126 3.99 35.20 -16.56
C TRP A 126 5.03 34.08 -16.67
N GLU A 127 6.07 34.18 -15.87
CA GLU A 127 7.09 33.17 -15.65
C GLU A 127 7.25 32.92 -14.15
N VAL A 128 7.58 31.69 -13.76
CA VAL A 128 7.82 31.34 -12.37
C VAL A 128 9.22 30.78 -12.22
N TYR A 129 10.00 31.41 -11.36
CA TYR A 129 11.36 30.98 -11.03
C TYR A 129 11.41 30.30 -9.69
N ARG A 130 12.06 29.13 -9.62
CA ARG A 130 12.42 28.51 -8.36
C ARG A 130 13.53 29.31 -7.69
N LEU A 131 13.35 29.66 -6.42
CA LEU A 131 14.43 30.15 -5.57
C LEU A 131 14.92 29.00 -4.68
N PRO A 132 16.19 28.54 -4.83
CA PRO A 132 16.73 27.48 -3.99
C PRO A 132 16.62 27.85 -2.50
N PRO A 133 16.14 26.96 -1.61
CA PRO A 133 16.00 27.27 -0.19
C PRO A 133 17.29 27.69 0.51
N SER A 134 18.45 27.27 -0.01
CA SER A 134 19.76 27.70 0.48
C SER A 134 20.10 29.16 0.18
N TRP A 135 19.42 29.80 -0.78
CA TRP A 135 19.61 31.20 -1.13
C TRP A 135 18.71 32.15 -0.35
N VAL A 136 17.65 31.60 0.30
CA VAL A 136 16.58 32.39 0.89
C VAL A 136 16.65 32.31 2.41
N GLN A 137 16.77 33.44 3.05
CA GLN A 137 16.56 33.64 4.48
C GLN A 137 15.18 34.23 4.72
N THR A 138 14.29 33.43 5.28
CA THR A 138 12.97 33.91 5.69
C THR A 138 13.06 34.56 7.06
N LYS A 139 12.54 35.77 7.19
CA LYS A 139 12.45 36.51 8.44
C LYS A 139 10.98 36.77 8.73
N SER A 140 10.56 36.46 9.93
CA SER A 140 9.24 36.81 10.44
C SER A 140 9.38 37.89 11.50
N ASP A 141 8.52 38.90 11.46
CA ASP A 141 8.41 39.87 12.57
C ASP A 141 7.50 39.31 13.67
N ASN A 142 7.42 40.02 14.79
CA ASN A 142 6.60 39.63 15.94
C ASN A 142 5.08 39.58 15.64
N PHE A 143 4.65 40.12 14.51
CA PHE A 143 3.25 40.14 14.04
C PHE A 143 2.98 39.12 12.94
N GLY A 144 3.97 38.26 12.61
CA GLY A 144 3.83 37.23 11.59
C GLY A 144 4.01 37.73 10.15
N LYS A 145 4.43 39.00 9.95
CA LYS A 145 4.78 39.46 8.60
C LYS A 145 6.10 38.84 8.16
N VAL A 146 6.05 38.12 7.06
CA VAL A 146 7.17 37.37 6.50
C VAL A 146 7.83 38.17 5.38
N THR A 147 9.15 38.23 5.40
CA THR A 147 9.99 38.79 4.32
C THR A 147 11.06 37.79 3.93
N HIS A 148 11.43 37.76 2.67
CA HIS A 148 12.39 36.80 2.11
C HIS A 148 13.64 37.58 1.60
N GLU A 149 14.76 37.35 2.25
CA GLU A 149 16.05 37.89 1.82
C GLU A 149 16.74 36.84 0.94
N VAL A 150 16.88 37.13 -0.34
CA VAL A 150 17.51 36.23 -1.32
C VAL A 150 18.95 36.68 -1.52
N SER A 151 19.91 35.81 -1.25
CA SER A 151 21.34 36.07 -1.45
C SER A 151 21.82 35.34 -2.71
N PHE A 152 22.32 36.09 -3.69
CA PHE A 152 22.91 35.55 -4.91
C PHE A 152 24.44 35.39 -4.74
N GLU A 153 25.07 34.55 -5.54
CA GLU A 153 26.51 34.29 -5.51
C GLU A 153 27.41 35.53 -5.64
N SER A 154 26.86 36.66 -6.09
CA SER A 154 27.56 37.91 -6.30
C SER A 154 27.46 38.90 -5.12
N ASP A 155 27.24 38.45 -3.88
CA ASP A 155 26.99 39.28 -2.68
C ASP A 155 25.79 40.26 -2.81
N LYS A 156 25.05 40.18 -3.90
CA LYS A 156 23.84 40.98 -4.05
C LYS A 156 22.71 40.33 -3.28
N LYS A 157 22.09 41.11 -2.41
CA LYS A 157 20.92 40.71 -1.64
C LYS A 157 19.68 41.38 -2.23
N LEU A 158 18.63 40.60 -2.41
CA LEU A 158 17.32 41.09 -2.82
C LEU A 158 16.31 40.75 -1.72
N THR A 159 15.66 41.77 -1.19
CA THR A 159 14.56 41.56 -0.24
C THR A 159 13.25 41.56 -0.99
N LEU A 160 12.55 40.43 -0.91
CA LEU A 160 11.24 40.24 -1.50
C LEU A 160 10.18 40.23 -0.42
N ASP A 161 9.13 41.01 -0.63
CA ASP A 161 7.92 40.96 0.20
C ASP A 161 7.17 39.67 -0.07
N SER A 162 6.48 39.16 0.94
CA SER A 162 5.67 37.92 0.84
C SER A 162 4.58 38.00 -0.25
N SER A 163 4.15 39.24 -0.61
CA SER A 163 3.20 39.45 -1.71
C SER A 163 3.77 39.15 -3.11
N ARG A 164 5.07 38.94 -3.23
CA ARG A 164 5.75 38.66 -4.52
C ARG A 164 6.34 37.24 -4.60
N VAL A 165 6.23 36.46 -3.54
CA VAL A 165 6.82 35.12 -3.45
C VAL A 165 5.75 34.14 -2.98
N VAL A 166 5.58 33.03 -3.70
CA VAL A 166 4.81 31.91 -3.19
C VAL A 166 5.71 31.10 -2.29
N TYR A 167 5.44 31.15 -1.00
CA TYR A 167 6.19 30.44 0.03
C TYR A 167 5.45 29.20 0.50
N PHE A 168 6.04 28.04 0.27
CA PHE A 168 5.56 26.72 0.72
C PHE A 168 6.27 26.39 2.04
N GLY A 169 5.80 26.97 3.13
CA GLY A 169 6.40 26.78 4.46
C GLY A 169 5.92 25.49 5.12
N GLY A 170 6.81 24.86 5.89
CA GLY A 170 6.48 23.75 6.76
C GLY A 170 6.14 24.21 8.18
N TYR A 171 6.18 23.25 9.11
CA TYR A 171 5.90 23.48 10.53
C TYR A 171 7.19 23.49 11.36
N HIS A 172 7.27 24.37 12.33
CA HIS A 172 8.28 24.35 13.36
C HIS A 172 7.63 24.57 14.73
N PRO A 173 7.95 23.74 15.74
CA PRO A 173 7.22 23.76 17.02
C PRO A 173 7.42 25.03 17.84
N THR A 174 8.53 25.76 17.64
CA THR A 174 8.91 26.92 18.45
C THR A 174 9.15 28.20 17.66
N ASP A 175 9.25 28.11 16.34
CA ASP A 175 9.51 29.25 15.46
C ASP A 175 8.41 29.38 14.39
N PRO A 176 7.53 30.39 14.46
CA PRO A 176 6.44 30.55 13.48
C PRO A 176 6.91 30.72 12.03
N GLY A 177 8.12 31.19 11.80
CA GLY A 177 8.73 31.30 10.46
C GLY A 177 9.72 30.18 10.14
N GLY A 178 9.88 29.24 11.06
CA GLY A 178 10.81 28.13 10.95
C GLY A 178 10.21 26.94 10.19
N CYS A 179 11.08 26.01 9.85
CA CYS A 179 10.74 24.73 9.24
C CYS A 179 11.53 23.60 9.90
N SER A 180 10.91 22.45 10.08
CA SER A 180 11.53 21.26 10.67
C SER A 180 11.59 20.14 9.65
N ALA A 181 12.62 20.18 8.80
CA ALA A 181 12.77 19.21 7.71
C ALA A 181 12.92 17.78 8.23
N THR A 182 12.18 16.83 7.68
CA THR A 182 12.22 15.41 8.01
C THR A 182 13.63 14.81 7.94
N ILE A 183 14.46 15.31 7.02
CA ILE A 183 15.85 14.86 6.88
C ILE A 183 16.70 15.07 8.14
N VAL A 184 16.34 16.04 9.00
CA VAL A 184 17.09 16.31 10.24
C VAL A 184 16.98 15.12 11.20
N SER A 185 15.79 14.53 11.33
CA SER A 185 15.55 13.35 12.18
C SER A 185 16.18 12.08 11.60
N LEU A 186 16.46 12.04 10.29
CA LEU A 186 17.07 10.89 9.62
C LEU A 186 18.61 10.89 9.65
N LYS A 187 19.25 11.97 10.12
CA LYS A 187 20.72 12.10 10.08
C LYS A 187 21.44 10.97 10.82
N GLU A 188 20.94 10.54 11.96
CA GLU A 188 21.53 9.45 12.76
C GLU A 188 21.45 8.11 12.02
N VAL A 189 20.29 7.77 11.46
CA VAL A 189 20.09 6.56 10.65
C VAL A 189 20.99 6.57 9.42
N LEU A 190 21.10 7.70 8.74
CA LEU A 190 21.98 7.85 7.57
C LEU A 190 23.47 7.78 7.96
N ALA A 191 23.85 8.29 9.14
CA ALA A 191 25.21 8.17 9.65
C ALA A 191 25.60 6.72 9.91
N GLU A 192 24.70 5.96 10.54
CA GLU A 192 24.87 4.51 10.75
C GLU A 192 25.06 3.78 9.42
N GLN A 193 24.23 4.06 8.41
CA GLN A 193 24.36 3.45 7.08
C GLN A 193 25.67 3.79 6.37
N ILE A 194 26.16 5.02 6.52
CA ILE A 194 27.47 5.43 5.99
C ILE A 194 28.59 4.66 6.67
N GLN A 195 28.53 4.52 7.99
CA GLN A 195 29.53 3.74 8.73
C GLN A 195 29.53 2.27 8.34
N ALA A 196 28.34 1.66 8.28
CA ALA A 196 28.18 0.28 7.85
C ALA A 196 28.71 0.06 6.41
N SER A 197 28.47 1.01 5.50
CA SER A 197 29.00 0.97 4.13
C SER A 197 30.53 1.11 4.11
N LYS A 198 31.10 2.02 4.89
CA LYS A 198 32.56 2.19 5.01
C LYS A 198 33.23 0.92 5.58
N TYR A 199 32.60 0.35 6.62
CA TYR A 199 33.11 -0.91 7.20
C TYR A 199 33.18 -2.04 6.16
N ARG A 200 32.10 -2.21 5.37
CA ARG A 200 32.09 -3.20 4.29
C ARG A 200 33.14 -2.93 3.22
N GLN A 201 33.27 -1.68 2.78
CA GLN A 201 34.31 -1.32 1.82
C GLN A 201 35.70 -1.65 2.33
N GLN A 202 35.98 -1.40 3.61
CA GLN A 202 37.24 -1.77 4.23
C GLN A 202 37.43 -3.29 4.32
N LEU A 203 36.33 -4.02 4.64
CA LEU A 203 36.34 -5.47 4.68
C LEU A 203 36.66 -6.05 3.30
N TRP A 204 36.00 -5.56 2.25
CA TRP A 204 36.26 -6.01 0.87
C TRP A 204 37.64 -5.58 0.36
N ALA A 205 38.09 -4.37 0.66
CA ALA A 205 39.42 -3.89 0.30
C ALA A 205 40.53 -4.75 0.95
N ARG A 206 40.25 -5.36 2.10
CA ARG A 206 41.15 -6.30 2.80
C ARG A 206 40.94 -7.76 2.38
N GLY A 207 40.22 -8.03 1.30
CA GLY A 207 40.01 -9.36 0.73
C GLY A 207 38.87 -10.16 1.34
N GLY A 208 37.92 -9.51 2.02
CA GLY A 208 36.71 -10.15 2.58
C GLY A 208 36.98 -11.15 3.70
N LYS A 209 38.25 -11.31 4.09
CA LYS A 209 38.63 -12.23 5.15
C LYS A 209 38.80 -11.48 6.45
N VAL A 210 37.99 -11.86 7.38
CA VAL A 210 38.14 -11.46 8.79
C VAL A 210 39.55 -11.77 9.25
N SER A 211 40.06 -10.89 10.09
CA SER A 211 41.35 -10.97 10.70
C SER A 211 41.61 -12.39 11.24
N ALA A 212 42.40 -13.12 10.48
CA ALA A 212 42.95 -14.35 11.02
C ALA A 212 44.06 -14.00 12.01
N VAL A 213 44.02 -14.63 13.14
CA VAL A 213 45.09 -14.51 14.11
C VAL A 213 46.18 -15.55 13.77
N LEU A 214 47.34 -15.07 13.35
CA LEU A 214 48.49 -15.92 13.19
C LEU A 214 49.14 -16.13 14.56
N GLN A 215 49.12 -17.34 15.04
CA GLN A 215 49.68 -17.72 16.33
C GLN A 215 50.98 -18.52 16.11
N ARG A 216 52.02 -18.14 16.82
CA ARG A 216 53.30 -18.90 16.87
C ARG A 216 53.37 -19.70 18.18
N PRO A 217 54.00 -20.86 18.17
CA PRO A 217 54.27 -21.63 19.39
C PRO A 217 54.99 -20.79 20.45
N VAL A 218 54.73 -21.10 21.71
CA VAL A 218 55.28 -20.34 22.84
C VAL A 218 56.81 -20.48 22.94
N ASP A 219 57.34 -21.59 22.47
CA ASP A 219 58.74 -21.96 22.45
C ASP A 219 59.49 -21.44 21.22
N ALA A 220 58.82 -20.90 20.23
CA ALA A 220 59.45 -20.33 19.05
C ALA A 220 60.28 -19.07 19.39
N PRO A 221 61.48 -18.88 18.79
CA PRO A 221 62.29 -17.68 19.00
C PRO A 221 61.55 -16.40 18.72
N ARG A 222 61.65 -15.39 19.58
CA ARG A 222 60.97 -14.09 19.37
C ARG A 222 61.52 -13.39 18.14
N TRP A 223 60.66 -12.98 17.27
CA TRP A 223 61.01 -12.12 16.15
C TRP A 223 61.47 -10.74 16.63
N THR A 224 62.53 -10.24 15.99
CA THR A 224 62.89 -8.84 16.08
C THR A 224 61.79 -7.97 15.42
N ASP A 225 61.72 -6.69 15.77
CA ASP A 225 60.70 -5.78 15.18
C ASP A 225 60.85 -5.71 13.65
N GLY A 226 62.07 -5.75 13.11
CA GLY A 226 62.34 -5.78 11.68
C GLY A 226 61.85 -7.07 10.99
N GLN A 227 62.06 -8.23 11.63
CA GLN A 227 61.53 -9.50 11.09
C GLN A 227 59.99 -9.54 11.09
N ARG A 228 59.37 -8.95 12.12
CA ARG A 228 57.92 -8.86 12.21
C ARG A 228 57.33 -7.94 11.13
N GLU A 229 57.97 -6.81 10.86
CA GLU A 229 57.57 -5.87 9.83
C GLU A 229 57.75 -6.46 8.43
N ALA A 230 58.90 -7.07 8.13
CA ALA A 230 59.16 -7.75 6.86
C ALA A 230 58.14 -8.87 6.59
N PHE A 231 57.82 -9.71 7.61
CA PHE A 231 56.77 -10.71 7.47
C PHE A 231 55.38 -10.10 7.20
N ARG A 232 55.05 -8.98 7.87
CA ARG A 232 53.79 -8.30 7.67
C ARG A 232 53.69 -7.74 6.25
N GLU A 233 54.76 -7.10 5.75
CA GLU A 233 54.80 -6.57 4.39
C GLU A 233 54.68 -7.67 3.35
N ASP A 234 55.45 -8.77 3.50
CA ASP A 234 55.39 -9.93 2.61
C ASP A 234 54.03 -10.61 2.61
N TRP A 235 53.36 -10.70 3.79
CA TRP A 235 52.02 -11.22 3.92
C TRP A 235 50.97 -10.32 3.22
N TYR A 236 51.10 -9.00 3.40
CA TYR A 236 50.21 -8.03 2.74
C TYR A 236 50.38 -8.06 1.22
N GLU A 237 51.62 -8.07 0.74
CA GLU A 237 51.90 -8.08 -0.70
C GLU A 237 51.41 -9.36 -1.40
N LYS A 238 51.52 -10.50 -0.72
CA LYS A 238 51.23 -11.79 -1.35
C LYS A 238 49.76 -12.22 -1.19
N TYR A 239 49.18 -12.07 0.00
CA TYR A 239 47.93 -12.75 0.37
C TYR A 239 46.74 -11.81 0.68
N THR A 240 46.93 -10.52 0.76
CA THR A 240 45.84 -9.59 1.09
C THR A 240 45.56 -8.60 -0.03
N GLY A 241 44.33 -8.06 -0.09
CA GLY A 241 43.92 -7.04 -1.06
C GLY A 241 44.09 -7.50 -2.51
N SER A 242 44.86 -6.76 -3.29
CA SER A 242 45.23 -7.05 -4.69
C SER A 242 46.49 -7.87 -4.86
N GLY A 243 47.00 -8.48 -3.80
CA GLY A 243 48.22 -9.29 -3.83
C GLY A 243 48.14 -10.43 -4.83
N LYS A 244 49.30 -10.82 -5.38
CA LYS A 244 49.42 -11.84 -6.46
C LYS A 244 48.78 -13.19 -6.12
N ARG A 245 48.61 -13.51 -4.84
CA ARG A 245 48.01 -14.75 -4.31
C ARG A 245 46.84 -14.43 -3.37
N ALA A 246 46.16 -13.31 -3.57
CA ALA A 246 45.00 -12.98 -2.78
C ALA A 246 43.94 -14.09 -2.89
N GLY A 247 43.52 -14.64 -1.75
CA GLY A 247 42.61 -15.80 -1.70
C GLY A 247 43.30 -17.17 -1.81
N GLY A 248 44.60 -17.25 -2.06
CA GLY A 248 45.38 -18.50 -2.08
C GLY A 248 45.66 -19.04 -0.68
N THR A 249 46.11 -20.32 -0.60
CA THR A 249 46.48 -20.97 0.66
C THR A 249 47.91 -20.58 1.05
N PRO A 250 48.13 -19.89 2.18
CA PRO A 250 49.48 -19.59 2.66
C PRO A 250 50.15 -20.85 3.22
N ILE A 251 51.47 -20.94 3.04
CA ILE A 251 52.28 -21.94 3.71
C ILE A 251 52.81 -21.31 5.01
N LEU A 252 52.54 -21.97 6.13
CA LEU A 252 52.98 -21.56 7.45
C LEU A 252 54.17 -22.40 7.88
N GLU A 253 55.22 -21.73 8.36
CA GLU A 253 56.46 -22.38 8.85
C GLU A 253 56.54 -22.29 10.38
N ASP A 254 57.52 -22.97 10.99
CA ASP A 254 57.80 -22.90 12.43
C ASP A 254 56.61 -23.23 13.37
N GLY A 255 55.73 -24.12 12.95
CA GLY A 255 54.55 -24.50 13.77
C GLY A 255 53.54 -23.40 13.96
N MET A 256 53.49 -22.39 13.09
CA MET A 256 52.46 -21.33 13.10
C MET A 256 51.10 -21.90 12.79
N THR A 257 50.08 -21.41 13.48
CA THR A 257 48.67 -21.74 13.23
C THR A 257 47.92 -20.50 12.83
N LEU A 258 47.05 -20.62 11.81
CA LEU A 258 46.15 -19.56 11.36
C LEU A 258 44.76 -19.86 11.89
N ASN A 259 44.39 -19.18 12.95
CA ASN A 259 43.07 -19.29 13.53
C ASN A 259 42.19 -18.22 12.88
N ARG A 260 41.14 -18.64 12.19
CA ARG A 260 40.12 -17.73 11.69
C ARG A 260 39.22 -17.30 12.87
N VAL A 261 39.00 -16.02 13.00
CA VAL A 261 37.94 -15.51 13.87
C VAL A 261 36.69 -15.45 12.99
N ASP A 262 35.89 -16.51 13.03
CA ASP A 262 34.65 -16.56 12.25
C ASP A 262 33.62 -15.55 12.80
N PHE A 263 33.14 -14.70 11.91
CA PHE A 263 31.99 -13.83 12.17
C PHE A 263 30.79 -14.40 11.39
N SER A 264 30.24 -15.51 11.83
CA SER A 264 29.18 -16.22 11.09
C SER A 264 27.76 -15.68 11.30
N ALA A 265 27.51 -14.92 12.37
CA ALA A 265 26.16 -14.39 12.67
C ALA A 265 25.94 -12.95 12.20
N THR A 266 26.99 -12.20 11.85
CA THR A 266 26.93 -10.75 11.61
C THR A 266 26.55 -10.39 10.17
N ASP A 267 26.71 -11.30 9.21
CA ASP A 267 26.47 -10.98 7.80
C ASP A 267 24.97 -10.99 7.44
N GLN A 268 24.17 -11.86 8.04
CA GLN A 268 22.73 -11.88 7.85
C GLN A 268 22.05 -10.68 8.52
N GLN A 269 22.41 -10.34 9.73
CA GLN A 269 21.89 -9.15 10.44
C GLN A 269 22.20 -7.84 9.71
N TYR A 270 23.22 -7.83 8.87
CA TYR A 270 23.59 -6.67 8.08
C TYR A 270 22.57 -6.36 6.97
N ILE A 271 22.09 -7.36 6.23
CA ILE A 271 21.10 -7.18 5.17
C ILE A 271 19.79 -6.64 5.77
N GLU A 272 19.38 -7.20 6.90
CA GLU A 272 18.22 -6.72 7.66
C GLU A 272 18.40 -5.26 8.14
N GLY A 273 19.59 -4.90 8.64
CA GLY A 273 19.89 -3.53 9.02
C GLY A 273 19.79 -2.52 7.86
N VAL A 274 20.22 -2.90 6.65
CA VAL A 274 20.04 -2.06 5.45
C VAL A 274 18.57 -1.92 5.08
N LYS A 275 17.81 -3.02 5.12
CA LYS A 275 16.37 -3.01 4.86
C LYS A 275 15.63 -2.16 5.89
N LEU A 276 15.98 -2.31 7.18
CA LEU A 276 15.38 -1.52 8.27
C LEU A 276 15.64 -0.02 8.07
N ALA A 277 16.89 0.36 7.77
CA ALA A 277 17.21 1.76 7.52
C ALA A 277 16.48 2.32 6.29
N TYR A 278 16.35 1.54 5.22
CA TYR A 278 15.60 1.95 4.06
C TYR A 278 14.11 2.09 4.36
N SER A 279 13.53 1.14 5.10
CA SER A 279 12.15 1.22 5.58
C SER A 279 11.94 2.44 6.49
N THR A 280 12.90 2.75 7.37
CA THR A 280 12.84 3.93 8.25
C THR A 280 12.82 5.22 7.43
N VAL A 281 13.68 5.33 6.39
CA VAL A 281 13.67 6.49 5.49
C VAL A 281 12.34 6.59 4.74
N ALA A 282 11.81 5.49 4.20
CA ALA A 282 10.53 5.48 3.50
C ALA A 282 9.37 5.90 4.41
N ASN A 283 9.30 5.33 5.61
CA ASN A 283 8.26 5.62 6.60
C ASN A 283 8.32 7.07 7.10
N ALA A 284 9.50 7.66 7.25
CA ALA A 284 9.67 9.06 7.62
C ALA A 284 9.08 10.03 6.59
N PHE A 285 8.95 9.61 5.34
CA PHE A 285 8.27 10.34 4.26
C PHE A 285 6.88 9.79 3.95
N HIS A 286 6.32 8.95 4.84
CA HIS A 286 5.00 8.32 4.68
C HIS A 286 4.85 7.48 3.40
N VAL A 287 5.96 6.97 2.87
CA VAL A 287 5.99 6.09 1.68
C VAL A 287 6.02 4.65 2.14
N ASN A 288 5.09 3.84 1.64
CA ASN A 288 5.13 2.40 1.90
C ASN A 288 6.42 1.80 1.32
N PRO A 289 7.24 1.12 2.12
CA PRO A 289 8.53 0.54 1.70
C PRO A 289 8.45 -0.35 0.45
N THR A 290 7.35 -1.05 0.27
CA THR A 290 7.12 -1.90 -0.92
C THR A 290 7.14 -1.11 -2.22
N MET A 291 6.69 0.15 -2.22
CA MET A 291 6.67 1.00 -3.42
C MET A 291 8.06 1.49 -3.87
N VAL A 292 9.02 1.45 -2.98
CA VAL A 292 10.41 1.85 -3.28
C VAL A 292 11.35 0.66 -3.40
N GLY A 293 10.81 -0.58 -3.47
CA GLY A 293 11.56 -1.77 -3.85
C GLY A 293 11.84 -2.77 -2.73
N ILE A 294 11.22 -2.65 -1.56
CA ILE A 294 11.31 -3.66 -0.49
C ILE A 294 10.09 -4.59 -0.64
N LEU A 295 10.30 -5.76 -1.25
CA LEU A 295 9.24 -6.67 -1.68
C LEU A 295 8.98 -7.82 -0.71
N ASP A 296 9.47 -7.76 0.52
CA ASP A 296 9.45 -8.87 1.48
C ASP A 296 8.05 -9.46 1.76
N ASN A 297 6.97 -8.77 1.39
CA ASN A 297 5.57 -9.23 1.54
C ASN A 297 4.64 -8.77 0.40
N ALA A 298 5.16 -8.58 -0.81
CA ALA A 298 4.37 -8.07 -1.93
C ALA A 298 3.73 -9.21 -2.74
N ASN A 299 2.44 -9.41 -2.58
CA ASN A 299 1.62 -10.23 -3.47
C ASN A 299 0.99 -9.37 -4.58
N TYR A 300 0.78 -9.95 -5.76
CA TYR A 300 0.18 -9.25 -6.92
C TYR A 300 -1.18 -8.63 -6.62
N SER A 301 -1.98 -9.22 -5.73
CA SER A 301 -3.27 -8.67 -5.30
C SER A 301 -3.15 -7.34 -4.55
N ASN A 302 -2.03 -7.07 -3.88
CA ASN A 302 -1.84 -5.87 -3.08
C ASN A 302 -1.38 -4.64 -3.89
N VAL A 303 -0.94 -4.82 -5.14
CA VAL A 303 -0.41 -3.73 -5.99
C VAL A 303 -1.47 -2.67 -6.29
N ARG A 304 -2.73 -3.06 -6.47
CA ARG A 304 -3.85 -2.12 -6.70
C ARG A 304 -4.13 -1.28 -5.45
N GLU A 305 -4.18 -1.92 -4.29
CA GLU A 305 -4.39 -1.22 -3.02
C GLU A 305 -3.22 -0.28 -2.70
N PHE A 306 -1.98 -0.68 -2.97
CA PHE A 306 -0.82 0.19 -2.80
C PHE A 306 -0.88 1.46 -3.69
N ARG A 307 -1.44 1.36 -4.91
CA ARG A 307 -1.65 2.56 -5.74
C ARG A 307 -2.70 3.49 -5.14
N LYS A 308 -3.80 2.97 -4.62
CA LYS A 308 -4.82 3.78 -3.93
C LYS A 308 -4.24 4.46 -2.70
N MET A 309 -3.51 3.71 -1.86
CA MET A 309 -2.80 4.24 -0.70
C MET A 309 -1.78 5.31 -1.09
N LEU A 310 -1.06 5.13 -2.21
CA LEU A 310 -0.10 6.13 -2.66
C LEU A 310 -0.75 7.49 -2.90
N TYR A 311 -1.82 7.56 -3.69
CA TYR A 311 -2.48 8.82 -4.02
C TYR A 311 -3.44 9.30 -2.94
N GLY A 312 -4.00 8.41 -2.11
CA GLY A 312 -4.85 8.77 -0.97
C GLY A 312 -4.04 9.26 0.23
N ASP A 313 -3.21 8.37 0.77
CA ASP A 313 -2.62 8.55 2.09
C ASP A 313 -1.22 9.20 2.05
N THR A 314 -0.43 8.90 1.00
CA THR A 314 0.96 9.40 0.90
C THR A 314 1.03 10.74 0.16
N LEU A 315 0.52 10.80 -1.07
CA LEU A 315 0.64 11.99 -1.92
C LEU A 315 -0.50 12.98 -1.70
N GLY A 316 -1.71 12.50 -1.35
CA GLY A 316 -2.89 13.33 -1.16
C GLY A 316 -2.70 14.49 -0.20
N PRO A 317 -2.21 14.28 1.03
CA PRO A 317 -1.95 15.37 1.98
C PRO A 317 -0.94 16.39 1.46
N LEU A 318 0.14 15.94 0.80
CA LEU A 318 1.16 16.83 0.23
C LEU A 318 0.61 17.62 -0.98
N ILE A 319 -0.20 16.98 -1.82
CA ILE A 319 -0.89 17.63 -2.94
C ILE A 319 -1.84 18.70 -2.40
N ALA A 320 -2.67 18.38 -1.40
CA ALA A 320 -3.61 19.32 -0.80
C ALA A 320 -2.91 20.54 -0.17
N GLU A 321 -1.75 20.34 0.47
CA GLU A 321 -0.92 21.43 1.00
C GLU A 321 -0.42 22.34 -0.14
N ILE A 322 0.08 21.75 -1.22
CA ILE A 322 0.56 22.50 -2.39
C ILE A 322 -0.60 23.26 -3.05
N GLU A 323 -1.74 22.61 -3.28
CA GLU A 323 -2.94 23.25 -3.85
C GLU A 323 -3.42 24.41 -2.99
N SER A 324 -3.52 24.21 -1.68
CA SER A 324 -3.92 25.25 -0.74
C SER A 324 -3.00 26.46 -0.84
N THR A 325 -1.69 26.24 -0.91
CA THR A 325 -0.69 27.32 -1.04
C THR A 325 -0.78 28.03 -2.38
N LEU A 326 -0.93 27.28 -3.48
CA LEU A 326 -1.11 27.86 -4.82
C LEU A 326 -2.38 28.70 -4.92
N ASN A 327 -3.47 28.20 -4.35
CA ASN A 327 -4.76 28.90 -4.34
C ASN A 327 -4.71 30.18 -3.48
N ALA A 328 -4.05 30.12 -2.33
CA ALA A 328 -3.96 31.26 -1.42
C ALA A 328 -3.02 32.37 -1.91
N PHE A 329 -1.93 32.00 -2.63
CA PHE A 329 -0.86 32.95 -2.93
C PHE A 329 -0.57 33.13 -4.42
N LEU A 330 -0.56 32.07 -5.24
CA LEU A 330 -0.22 32.19 -6.66
C LEU A 330 -1.33 32.90 -7.44
N ILE A 331 -2.59 32.53 -7.20
CA ILE A 331 -3.75 33.13 -7.88
C ILE A 331 -3.84 34.64 -7.61
N PRO A 332 -3.73 35.14 -6.36
CA PRO A 332 -3.73 36.58 -6.12
C PRO A 332 -2.55 37.32 -6.75
N ILE A 333 -1.38 36.70 -6.86
CA ILE A 333 -0.18 37.33 -7.45
C ILE A 333 -0.33 37.45 -8.98
N MET A 334 -0.74 36.38 -9.66
CA MET A 334 -0.83 36.34 -11.11
C MET A 334 -2.11 36.97 -11.65
N GLY A 335 -3.19 36.90 -10.89
CA GLY A 335 -4.54 37.22 -11.31
C GLY A 335 -5.23 36.00 -11.91
N GLY A 336 -6.31 35.57 -11.26
CA GLY A 336 -7.22 34.53 -11.74
C GLY A 336 -8.62 35.10 -12.02
N ALA A 337 -9.46 34.38 -12.73
CA ALA A 337 -10.88 34.69 -12.84
C ALA A 337 -11.56 34.57 -11.44
N LYS A 338 -12.67 35.29 -11.24
CA LYS A 338 -13.41 35.20 -9.97
C LYS A 338 -13.88 33.77 -9.73
N GLY A 339 -13.51 33.20 -8.57
CA GLY A 339 -13.83 31.82 -8.22
C GLY A 339 -12.91 30.77 -8.86
N SER A 340 -11.76 31.21 -9.43
CA SER A 340 -10.75 30.25 -9.93
C SER A 340 -10.02 29.55 -8.80
N TYR A 341 -9.63 28.30 -9.07
CA TYR A 341 -8.80 27.49 -8.20
C TYR A 341 -7.91 26.56 -9.01
N ILE A 342 -6.81 26.13 -8.41
CA ILE A 342 -5.82 25.23 -8.98
C ILE A 342 -6.03 23.84 -8.36
N GLU A 343 -5.99 22.80 -9.19
CA GLU A 343 -6.17 21.41 -8.77
C GLU A 343 -5.23 20.50 -9.57
N PHE A 344 -4.65 19.51 -8.89
CA PHE A 344 -3.90 18.42 -9.54
C PHE A 344 -4.86 17.33 -10.02
N ASN A 345 -4.66 16.85 -11.22
CA ASN A 345 -5.50 15.80 -11.80
C ASN A 345 -5.12 14.40 -11.26
N VAL A 346 -5.42 14.15 -10.00
CA VAL A 346 -5.19 12.84 -9.36
C VAL A 346 -6.11 11.79 -9.94
N ALA A 347 -7.33 12.18 -10.35
CA ALA A 347 -8.33 11.27 -10.90
C ALA A 347 -7.80 10.49 -12.12
N GLU A 348 -6.99 11.11 -12.98
CA GLU A 348 -6.39 10.45 -14.15
C GLU A 348 -5.51 9.25 -13.77
N LYS A 349 -4.84 9.28 -12.61
CA LYS A 349 -3.96 8.19 -12.15
C LYS A 349 -4.67 7.12 -11.36
N LEU A 350 -5.74 7.47 -10.67
CA LEU A 350 -6.60 6.52 -9.98
C LEU A 350 -7.49 5.74 -10.97
N GLN A 351 -7.74 6.30 -12.14
CA GLN A 351 -8.53 5.71 -13.23
C GLN A 351 -7.75 4.67 -14.06
N ALA A 352 -6.70 4.08 -13.54
CA ALA A 352 -5.75 3.23 -14.28
C ALA A 352 -6.33 1.92 -14.86
N ASP A 353 -7.58 1.55 -14.56
CA ASP A 353 -8.29 0.45 -15.21
C ASP A 353 -9.36 1.03 -16.16
N PHE A 354 -9.01 1.08 -17.43
CA PHE A 354 -9.89 1.55 -18.53
C PHE A 354 -11.24 0.81 -18.53
N GLU A 355 -11.25 -0.47 -18.17
CA GLU A 355 -12.49 -1.27 -18.05
C GLU A 355 -13.39 -0.78 -16.92
N GLN A 356 -12.86 -0.55 -15.72
CA GLN A 356 -13.66 -0.01 -14.60
C GLN A 356 -14.14 1.41 -14.90
N GLN A 357 -13.33 2.21 -15.59
CA GLN A 357 -13.72 3.54 -16.03
C GLN A 357 -14.85 3.48 -17.05
N ALA A 358 -14.75 2.59 -18.05
CA ALA A 358 -15.79 2.40 -19.06
C ALA A 358 -17.10 1.94 -18.41
N GLN A 359 -17.06 0.98 -17.49
CA GLN A 359 -18.21 0.53 -16.71
C GLN A 359 -18.80 1.64 -15.85
N TRP A 360 -17.94 2.43 -15.19
CA TRP A 360 -18.40 3.56 -14.39
C TRP A 360 -19.09 4.63 -15.26
N PHE A 361 -18.51 5.03 -16.41
CA PHE A 361 -19.15 5.97 -17.33
C PHE A 361 -20.44 5.41 -17.91
N GLN A 362 -20.46 4.14 -18.27
CA GLN A 362 -21.69 3.48 -18.76
C GLN A 362 -22.80 3.53 -17.69
N SER A 363 -22.45 3.21 -16.44
CA SER A 363 -23.38 3.31 -15.31
C SER A 363 -23.78 4.75 -15.03
N ALA A 364 -22.84 5.71 -15.04
CA ALA A 364 -23.10 7.10 -14.72
C ALA A 364 -24.03 7.79 -15.73
N VAL A 365 -23.77 7.59 -17.02
CA VAL A 365 -24.60 8.12 -18.10
C VAL A 365 -25.91 7.35 -18.21
N GLY A 366 -25.89 6.04 -18.04
CA GLY A 366 -27.09 5.20 -18.10
C GLY A 366 -28.04 5.35 -16.91
N SER A 367 -27.55 5.78 -15.75
CA SER A 367 -28.37 5.99 -14.53
C SER A 367 -28.86 7.44 -14.36
N ALA A 368 -28.78 8.25 -15.38
CA ALA A 368 -29.30 9.61 -15.44
C ALA A 368 -28.75 10.59 -14.38
N TYR A 369 -27.56 10.36 -13.81
CA TYR A 369 -26.92 11.34 -12.92
C TYR A 369 -25.73 12.07 -13.56
N MET A 370 -25.36 11.72 -14.81
CA MET A 370 -24.32 12.39 -15.59
C MET A 370 -24.75 12.51 -17.06
N THR A 371 -24.56 13.69 -17.66
CA THR A 371 -24.83 13.90 -19.08
C THR A 371 -23.71 13.30 -19.96
N ARG A 372 -24.01 13.07 -21.23
CA ARG A 372 -23.00 12.61 -22.21
C ARG A 372 -21.86 13.61 -22.34
N ASN A 373 -22.15 14.91 -22.34
CA ASN A 373 -21.16 15.97 -22.47
C ASN A 373 -20.28 16.08 -21.21
N GLU A 374 -20.84 15.90 -20.01
CA GLU A 374 -20.05 15.81 -18.77
C GLU A 374 -19.10 14.60 -18.78
N ALA A 375 -19.58 13.44 -19.23
CA ALA A 375 -18.71 12.25 -19.38
C ALA A 375 -17.62 12.48 -20.44
N ARG A 376 -17.97 13.10 -21.57
CA ARG A 376 -17.01 13.46 -22.62
C ARG A 376 -15.96 14.49 -22.14
N ALA A 377 -16.41 15.48 -21.38
CA ALA A 377 -15.52 16.48 -20.78
C ALA A 377 -14.51 15.84 -19.81
N ARG A 378 -14.93 14.85 -19.02
CA ARG A 378 -14.03 14.07 -18.14
C ARG A 378 -13.02 13.23 -18.90
N LEU A 379 -13.39 12.77 -20.12
CA LEU A 379 -12.49 12.05 -21.03
C LEU A 379 -11.69 13.00 -21.95
N ASN A 380 -11.80 14.33 -21.74
CA ASN A 380 -11.15 15.35 -22.56
C ASN A 380 -11.59 15.31 -24.05
N LEU A 381 -12.83 14.87 -24.32
CA LEU A 381 -13.44 14.83 -25.62
C LEU A 381 -14.33 16.07 -25.83
N PRO A 382 -14.41 16.62 -27.07
CA PRO A 382 -15.27 17.77 -27.35
C PRO A 382 -16.74 17.43 -27.12
N ALA A 383 -17.53 18.44 -26.72
CA ALA A 383 -18.97 18.30 -26.56
C ALA A 383 -19.65 17.94 -27.89
N ILE A 384 -20.80 17.29 -27.81
CA ILE A 384 -21.67 16.96 -28.97
C ILE A 384 -23.04 17.61 -28.80
N ASP A 385 -23.69 17.94 -29.89
CA ASP A 385 -25.03 18.49 -29.87
C ASP A 385 -26.02 17.46 -29.28
N GLY A 386 -26.91 17.91 -28.38
CA GLY A 386 -27.86 17.05 -27.66
C GLY A 386 -27.21 16.14 -26.61
N GLY A 387 -25.95 16.41 -26.22
CA GLY A 387 -25.23 15.64 -25.20
C GLY A 387 -25.41 16.15 -23.79
N ASP A 388 -26.11 17.27 -23.57
CA ASP A 388 -26.36 17.86 -22.26
C ASP A 388 -27.65 17.35 -21.59
N ASP A 389 -28.46 16.57 -22.35
CA ASP A 389 -29.61 15.91 -21.81
C ASP A 389 -29.24 14.65 -21.03
N LEU A 390 -29.83 14.47 -19.85
CA LEU A 390 -29.70 13.24 -19.09
C LEU A 390 -30.40 12.09 -19.84
N VAL A 391 -29.67 11.00 -20.06
CA VAL A 391 -30.25 9.79 -20.67
C VAL A 391 -31.12 9.10 -19.63
N THR A 392 -32.43 9.28 -19.75
CA THR A 392 -33.42 8.56 -18.94
C THR A 392 -33.61 7.17 -19.56
N PRO A 393 -33.34 6.06 -18.84
CA PRO A 393 -33.68 4.74 -19.33
C PRO A 393 -35.17 4.66 -19.63
N LEU A 394 -35.56 3.98 -20.71
CA LEU A 394 -36.97 3.87 -21.16
C LEU A 394 -37.92 3.26 -20.10
N ASN A 395 -37.38 2.62 -19.08
CA ASN A 395 -38.11 2.08 -17.94
C ASN A 395 -38.25 3.06 -16.75
N VAL A 396 -37.74 4.27 -16.87
CA VAL A 396 -37.87 5.33 -15.86
C VAL A 396 -38.56 6.54 -16.52
N SER A 397 -39.84 6.74 -16.28
CA SER A 397 -40.49 8.00 -16.69
C SER A 397 -40.25 9.05 -15.62
N VAL A 398 -39.53 10.11 -15.98
CA VAL A 398 -39.44 11.34 -15.18
C VAL A 398 -40.56 12.26 -15.71
N ASP A 399 -41.64 12.36 -14.97
CA ASP A 399 -42.67 13.35 -15.27
C ASP A 399 -42.20 14.73 -14.77
N PRO A 400 -42.03 15.72 -15.64
CA PRO A 400 -41.66 17.06 -15.21
C PRO A 400 -42.96 17.83 -14.85
N GLY A 401 -43.51 17.54 -13.71
CA GLY A 401 -44.61 18.38 -13.21
C GLY A 401 -45.79 17.64 -12.63
N GLY A 402 -46.00 17.81 -11.35
CA GLY A 402 -47.32 17.78 -10.75
C GLY A 402 -47.80 16.43 -10.23
N TYR A 403 -47.93 16.35 -8.95
CA TYR A 403 -48.81 15.39 -8.25
C TYR A 403 -50.14 15.26 -8.95
N SER A 404 -50.40 14.12 -9.57
CA SER A 404 -51.76 13.70 -9.93
C SER A 404 -52.04 12.37 -9.26
N GLN A 405 -52.92 12.41 -8.28
CA GLN A 405 -53.66 11.24 -7.83
C GLN A 405 -54.61 10.83 -8.97
N ASN A 406 -54.42 9.66 -9.56
CA ASN A 406 -55.50 8.67 -9.74
C ASN A 406 -55.07 7.52 -10.68
N SER A 407 -55.54 6.41 -10.28
CA SER A 407 -55.82 5.15 -11.01
C SER A 407 -54.79 4.04 -10.88
N GLY A 408 -55.14 3.13 -10.04
CA GLY A 408 -55.12 1.68 -10.08
C GLY A 408 -54.23 0.99 -11.12
N GLU A 409 -52.97 0.82 -10.77
CA GLU A 409 -52.19 -0.37 -11.01
C GLU A 409 -50.93 -0.25 -10.16
N VAL A 410 -50.93 -0.92 -9.04
CA VAL A 410 -49.75 -1.00 -8.17
C VAL A 410 -48.79 -1.93 -8.87
N ARG A 411 -47.90 -1.39 -9.74
CA ARG A 411 -46.69 -2.09 -10.11
C ARG A 411 -45.77 -2.10 -8.89
N VAL A 412 -45.75 -3.19 -8.19
CA VAL A 412 -44.80 -3.46 -7.12
C VAL A 412 -43.39 -3.49 -7.74
N LYS A 413 -42.70 -2.35 -7.66
CA LYS A 413 -41.24 -2.35 -7.87
C LYS A 413 -40.69 -3.37 -6.88
N SER A 414 -39.96 -4.38 -7.38
CA SER A 414 -39.20 -5.31 -6.56
C SER A 414 -38.30 -4.49 -5.63
N ARG A 415 -38.73 -4.34 -4.38
CA ARG A 415 -37.85 -3.83 -3.32
C ARG A 415 -36.74 -4.85 -3.21
N GLY A 416 -35.52 -4.48 -3.62
CA GLY A 416 -34.36 -5.32 -3.46
C GLY A 416 -34.34 -5.93 -2.06
N LEU A 417 -34.21 -7.22 -2.01
CA LEU A 417 -34.25 -8.02 -0.78
C LEU A 417 -33.27 -7.47 0.25
N ARG A 418 -33.76 -6.80 1.30
CA ARG A 418 -32.94 -6.22 2.36
C ARG A 418 -32.68 -7.21 3.48
N VAL A 419 -31.99 -8.31 3.16
CA VAL A 419 -31.44 -9.23 4.16
C VAL A 419 -30.02 -8.80 4.47
N ASP A 420 -29.67 -8.72 5.75
CA ASP A 420 -28.30 -8.40 6.17
C ASP A 420 -27.38 -9.61 5.98
N ARG A 421 -26.95 -9.79 4.72
CA ARG A 421 -26.07 -10.86 4.30
C ARG A 421 -24.78 -10.94 5.15
N ARG A 422 -24.20 -9.80 5.57
CA ARG A 422 -22.96 -9.78 6.37
C ARG A 422 -23.16 -10.39 7.74
N SER A 423 -24.30 -10.10 8.37
CA SER A 423 -24.66 -10.71 9.66
C SER A 423 -24.81 -12.23 9.54
N TRP A 424 -25.43 -12.72 8.48
CA TRP A 424 -25.59 -14.14 8.25
C TRP A 424 -24.27 -14.84 7.92
N VAL A 425 -23.43 -14.28 7.05
CA VAL A 425 -22.08 -14.82 6.79
C VAL A 425 -21.30 -14.93 8.11
N LYS A 426 -21.32 -13.92 8.96
CA LYS A 426 -20.66 -13.97 10.27
C LYS A 426 -21.18 -15.10 11.16
N ARG A 427 -22.49 -15.35 11.17
CA ARG A 427 -23.10 -16.46 11.96
C ARG A 427 -22.63 -17.83 11.46
N TYR A 428 -22.65 -18.06 10.15
CA TYR A 428 -22.14 -19.30 9.56
C TYR A 428 -20.65 -19.48 9.83
N THR A 429 -19.83 -18.45 9.61
CA THR A 429 -18.39 -18.49 9.92
C THR A 429 -18.15 -18.87 11.38
N THR A 430 -18.86 -18.24 12.32
CA THR A 430 -18.71 -18.53 13.76
C THR A 430 -19.02 -20.00 14.08
N VAL A 431 -20.05 -20.60 13.48
CA VAL A 431 -20.38 -22.00 13.68
C VAL A 431 -19.31 -22.91 13.09
N LEU A 432 -18.86 -22.65 11.87
CA LEU A 432 -17.80 -23.42 11.20
C LEU A 432 -16.49 -23.39 11.98
N GLU A 433 -16.04 -22.21 12.40
CA GLU A 433 -14.83 -22.05 13.21
C GLU A 433 -14.94 -22.78 14.56
N ALA A 434 -16.08 -22.68 15.22
CA ALA A 434 -16.29 -23.34 16.52
C ALA A 434 -16.20 -24.86 16.42
N HIS A 435 -16.82 -25.45 15.35
CA HIS A 435 -16.75 -26.88 15.11
C HIS A 435 -15.36 -27.34 14.67
N ALA A 436 -14.69 -26.59 13.79
CA ALA A 436 -13.32 -26.86 13.37
C ALA A 436 -12.37 -26.85 14.58
N ARG A 437 -12.40 -25.78 15.38
CA ARG A 437 -11.58 -25.68 16.60
C ARG A 437 -11.84 -26.85 17.56
N LYS A 438 -13.12 -27.18 17.82
CA LYS A 438 -13.48 -28.27 18.71
C LYS A 438 -12.97 -29.62 18.22
N ARG A 439 -12.96 -29.86 16.91
CA ARG A 439 -12.45 -31.10 16.30
C ARG A 439 -10.92 -31.13 16.35
N LEU A 440 -10.26 -30.12 15.83
CA LEU A 440 -8.81 -30.04 15.71
C LEU A 440 -8.09 -30.02 17.09
N TYR A 441 -8.65 -29.34 18.08
CA TYR A 441 -8.08 -29.33 19.45
C TYR A 441 -8.41 -30.56 20.29
N LYS A 442 -9.41 -31.39 19.89
CA LYS A 442 -9.66 -32.68 20.52
C LYS A 442 -8.81 -33.82 19.95
N ALA A 443 -8.25 -33.65 18.78
CA ALA A 443 -7.53 -34.69 18.02
C ALA A 443 -6.12 -35.01 18.53
N GLY A 444 -5.75 -34.55 19.71
CA GLY A 444 -4.56 -35.06 20.40
C GLY A 444 -4.62 -36.59 20.54
N ARG A 445 -4.32 -37.34 19.45
CA ARG A 445 -3.98 -38.77 19.37
C ARG A 445 -5.05 -39.83 19.05
N LEU A 446 -6.20 -39.57 18.48
CA LEU A 446 -7.05 -40.66 17.99
C LEU A 446 -7.66 -40.35 16.62
N LYS A 447 -7.26 -41.10 15.59
CA LYS A 447 -7.91 -41.14 14.26
C LYS A 447 -9.38 -41.58 14.47
N VAL A 448 -10.29 -40.60 14.47
CA VAL A 448 -11.73 -40.90 14.46
C VAL A 448 -12.16 -40.89 12.98
N LYS A 449 -12.66 -42.03 12.50
CA LYS A 449 -13.24 -42.13 11.15
C LYS A 449 -14.27 -41.02 10.95
N ALA A 450 -14.21 -40.34 9.83
CA ALA A 450 -15.15 -39.30 9.41
C ALA A 450 -16.59 -39.85 9.43
N SER A 451 -17.33 -39.55 10.48
CA SER A 451 -18.79 -39.68 10.51
C SER A 451 -19.36 -38.26 10.48
N ALA A 452 -20.48 -38.05 9.76
CA ALA A 452 -21.17 -36.77 9.73
C ALA A 452 -21.22 -36.19 11.15
N ASP A 453 -20.72 -34.99 11.35
CA ASP A 453 -20.80 -34.29 12.65
C ASP A 453 -22.27 -33.91 12.86
N GLU A 454 -23.04 -34.75 13.55
CA GLU A 454 -24.47 -34.49 13.80
C GLU A 454 -24.71 -33.12 14.48
N PRO A 455 -23.90 -32.66 15.46
CA PRO A 455 -24.05 -31.33 16.00
C PRO A 455 -23.87 -30.23 14.94
N LEU A 456 -22.90 -30.34 14.04
CA LEU A 456 -22.71 -29.37 12.96
C LEU A 456 -23.89 -29.34 12.00
N ALA A 457 -24.41 -30.54 11.67
CA ALA A 457 -25.59 -30.65 10.81
C ALA A 457 -26.85 -29.99 11.43
N GLU A 458 -27.01 -30.07 12.74
CA GLU A 458 -28.10 -29.41 13.47
C GLU A 458 -27.93 -27.88 13.46
N ASP A 459 -26.76 -27.40 13.77
CA ASP A 459 -26.46 -25.95 13.77
C ASP A 459 -26.62 -25.34 12.36
N LEU A 460 -26.15 -26.02 11.31
CA LEU A 460 -26.35 -25.61 9.93
C LEU A 460 -27.82 -25.63 9.51
N LEU A 461 -28.59 -26.61 9.96
CA LEU A 461 -30.02 -26.66 9.70
C LEU A 461 -30.74 -25.48 10.34
N ASP A 462 -30.39 -25.11 11.56
CA ASP A 462 -31.00 -23.98 12.24
C ASP A 462 -30.66 -22.65 11.56
N LEU A 463 -29.43 -22.48 11.08
CA LEU A 463 -29.03 -21.32 10.29
C LEU A 463 -29.77 -21.27 8.95
N ASP A 464 -29.83 -22.38 8.21
CA ASP A 464 -30.54 -22.47 6.94
C ASP A 464 -32.03 -22.18 7.11
N LEU A 465 -32.67 -22.73 8.13
CA LEU A 465 -34.08 -22.46 8.45
C LEU A 465 -34.31 -20.99 8.87
N GLY A 466 -33.38 -20.39 9.61
CA GLY A 466 -33.48 -18.98 10.00
C GLY A 466 -33.37 -18.04 8.81
N LEU A 467 -32.33 -18.23 7.99
CA LEU A 467 -32.09 -17.38 6.83
C LEU A 467 -33.18 -17.53 5.75
N THR A 468 -33.56 -18.76 5.41
CA THR A 468 -34.59 -19.01 4.40
C THR A 468 -35.96 -18.47 4.83
N SER A 469 -36.29 -18.55 6.13
CA SER A 469 -37.51 -17.93 6.67
C SER A 469 -37.45 -16.40 6.61
N GLU A 470 -36.31 -15.79 6.92
CA GLU A 470 -36.16 -14.32 6.81
C GLU A 470 -36.31 -13.85 5.36
N VAL A 471 -35.69 -14.55 4.41
CA VAL A 471 -35.80 -14.26 2.97
C VAL A 471 -37.23 -14.44 2.49
N GLY A 472 -37.82 -15.60 2.78
CA GLY A 472 -39.17 -15.94 2.35
C GLY A 472 -40.21 -14.96 2.87
N ASN A 473 -40.21 -14.65 4.17
CA ASN A 473 -41.16 -13.72 4.77
C ASN A 473 -40.99 -12.30 4.21
N LYS A 474 -39.77 -11.84 3.95
CA LYS A 474 -39.53 -10.52 3.35
C LYS A 474 -39.98 -10.42 1.90
N LEU A 475 -39.91 -11.52 1.15
CA LEU A 475 -40.40 -11.57 -0.23
C LEU A 475 -41.91 -11.58 -0.30
N LEU A 476 -42.58 -12.21 0.68
CA LEU A 476 -44.03 -12.29 0.78
C LEU A 476 -44.62 -11.15 1.58
N GLU A 477 -43.84 -10.22 2.12
CA GLU A 477 -44.31 -9.06 2.87
C GLU A 477 -45.27 -8.20 2.04
N GLY A 478 -46.54 -8.09 2.50
CA GLY A 478 -47.60 -7.40 1.81
C GLY A 478 -48.46 -8.29 0.88
N ARG A 479 -48.28 -9.59 0.92
CA ARG A 479 -49.17 -10.61 0.34
C ARG A 479 -49.91 -11.34 1.46
N ASP A 480 -51.04 -11.92 1.15
CA ASP A 480 -51.84 -12.70 2.12
C ASP A 480 -51.29 -14.12 2.38
N GLU A 481 -50.05 -14.36 2.06
CA GLU A 481 -49.41 -15.67 2.12
C GLU A 481 -48.16 -15.56 3.04
N ASP A 482 -48.06 -16.51 3.99
CA ASP A 482 -46.89 -16.67 4.85
C ASP A 482 -45.96 -17.76 4.31
N TYR A 483 -44.65 -17.55 4.44
CA TYR A 483 -43.65 -18.53 4.03
C TYR A 483 -43.75 -19.83 4.88
N ASP A 484 -44.09 -20.97 4.23
CA ASP A 484 -44.20 -22.25 4.93
C ASP A 484 -42.81 -22.87 5.20
N ARG A 485 -42.31 -22.58 6.39
CA ARG A 485 -41.07 -23.17 6.92
C ARG A 485 -41.15 -24.68 7.09
N GLY A 486 -42.33 -25.21 7.33
CA GLY A 486 -42.54 -26.65 7.63
C GLY A 486 -42.28 -27.51 6.41
N SER A 487 -42.74 -27.11 5.22
CA SER A 487 -42.59 -27.85 3.96
C SER A 487 -41.11 -27.98 3.54
N THR A 488 -40.29 -27.02 3.90
CA THR A 488 -38.87 -26.92 3.49
C THR A 488 -37.91 -27.67 4.42
N LYS A 489 -38.29 -27.92 5.67
CA LYS A 489 -37.45 -28.49 6.73
C LYS A 489 -36.80 -29.83 6.35
N SER A 490 -37.53 -30.72 5.68
CA SER A 490 -37.01 -32.06 5.29
C SER A 490 -35.88 -31.97 4.28
N TYR A 491 -36.00 -31.05 3.31
CA TYR A 491 -34.97 -30.82 2.31
C TYR A 491 -33.73 -30.18 2.92
N LEU A 492 -33.89 -29.11 3.72
CA LEU A 492 -32.79 -28.44 4.38
C LEU A 492 -32.04 -29.37 5.35
N LYS A 493 -32.73 -30.28 6.03
CA LYS A 493 -32.11 -31.30 6.89
C LYS A 493 -31.20 -32.25 6.10
N LYS A 494 -31.62 -32.71 4.91
CA LYS A 494 -30.79 -33.54 4.06
C LYS A 494 -29.56 -32.79 3.56
N ARG A 495 -29.74 -31.54 3.18
CA ARG A 495 -28.65 -30.66 2.75
C ARG A 495 -27.65 -30.40 3.87
N ALA A 496 -28.08 -29.95 5.04
CA ALA A 496 -27.22 -29.70 6.20
C ALA A 496 -26.35 -30.93 6.54
N LYS A 497 -26.95 -32.13 6.48
CA LYS A 497 -26.20 -33.37 6.71
C LYS A 497 -25.13 -33.62 5.64
N ARG A 498 -25.44 -33.37 4.34
CA ARG A 498 -24.47 -33.54 3.24
C ARG A 498 -23.32 -32.54 3.38
N ILE A 499 -23.62 -31.29 3.68
CA ILE A 499 -22.61 -30.22 3.90
C ILE A 499 -21.74 -30.54 5.11
N SER A 500 -22.33 -30.94 6.23
CA SER A 500 -21.56 -31.28 7.43
C SER A 500 -20.60 -32.46 7.19
N GLN A 501 -20.98 -33.43 6.33
CA GLN A 501 -20.08 -34.51 5.94
C GLN A 501 -18.91 -33.97 5.11
N GLY A 502 -19.16 -33.16 4.09
CA GLY A 502 -18.09 -32.57 3.27
C GLY A 502 -17.12 -31.68 4.08
N ILE A 503 -17.62 -30.95 5.08
CA ILE A 503 -16.76 -30.21 6.00
C ILE A 503 -15.95 -31.17 6.89
N ALA A 504 -16.55 -32.28 7.36
CA ALA A 504 -15.85 -33.28 8.13
C ALA A 504 -14.71 -33.93 7.34
N ASP A 505 -14.94 -34.24 6.07
CA ASP A 505 -13.92 -34.78 5.17
C ASP A 505 -12.79 -33.75 4.94
N SER A 506 -13.12 -32.48 4.67
CA SER A 506 -12.13 -31.38 4.53
C SER A 506 -11.30 -31.11 5.80
N LEU A 507 -11.88 -31.32 6.98
CA LEU A 507 -11.14 -31.18 8.25
C LEU A 507 -10.24 -32.40 8.52
N GLU A 508 -10.55 -33.59 7.97
CA GLU A 508 -9.66 -34.75 8.03
C GLU A 508 -8.41 -34.53 7.16
N ASP A 509 -8.59 -34.04 5.93
CA ASP A 509 -7.48 -33.66 5.05
C ASP A 509 -6.59 -32.59 5.70
N LEU A 510 -7.19 -31.61 6.37
CA LEU A 510 -6.49 -30.55 7.07
C LEU A 510 -5.68 -31.06 8.28
N GLU A 511 -6.17 -32.11 8.99
CA GLU A 511 -5.42 -32.75 10.08
C GLU A 511 -4.11 -33.38 9.55
N ASP A 512 -4.17 -34.00 8.37
CA ASP A 512 -3.00 -34.60 7.72
C ASP A 512 -2.03 -33.51 7.22
N GLU A 513 -2.51 -32.45 6.57
CA GLU A 513 -1.70 -31.28 6.15
C GLU A 513 -1.02 -30.58 7.32
N GLN A 514 -1.72 -30.42 8.44
CA GLN A 514 -1.18 -29.81 9.65
C GLN A 514 -0.05 -30.67 10.24
N ALA A 515 -0.22 -31.99 10.26
CA ALA A 515 0.80 -32.91 10.76
C ALA A 515 2.07 -32.88 9.88
N GLU A 516 1.91 -32.82 8.57
CA GLU A 516 3.03 -32.69 7.61
C GLU A 516 3.77 -31.33 7.81
N TRP A 517 2.99 -30.25 8.02
CA TRP A 517 3.55 -28.93 8.26
C TRP A 517 4.32 -28.87 9.59
N GLU A 518 3.79 -29.44 10.67
CA GLU A 518 4.47 -29.52 11.98
C GLU A 518 5.78 -30.34 11.90
N GLU A 519 5.79 -31.45 11.16
CA GLU A 519 7.01 -32.25 10.93
C GLU A 519 8.05 -31.45 10.12
N ALA A 520 7.60 -30.68 9.12
CA ALA A 520 8.48 -29.82 8.33
C ALA A 520 9.03 -28.64 9.13
N MET A 521 8.28 -28.09 10.07
CA MET A 521 8.71 -27.00 10.96
C MET A 521 9.80 -27.43 11.96
N ASP A 522 9.84 -28.72 12.33
CA ASP A 522 10.89 -29.29 13.19
C ASP A 522 12.18 -29.63 12.40
N GLY A 523 12.20 -29.50 11.07
CA GLY A 523 13.33 -29.73 10.18
C GLY A 523 14.36 -28.58 10.14
N ASP A 524 15.51 -28.83 9.49
CA ASP A 524 16.59 -27.86 9.34
C ASP A 524 16.25 -26.66 8.42
N ASP A 525 15.20 -26.75 7.60
CA ASP A 525 14.75 -25.73 6.66
C ASP A 525 13.21 -25.60 6.71
N PRO A 526 12.67 -24.91 7.73
CA PRO A 526 11.22 -24.83 7.93
C PRO A 526 10.53 -24.09 6.78
N PRO A 527 9.33 -24.53 6.36
CA PRO A 527 8.61 -23.90 5.27
C PRO A 527 8.16 -22.47 5.63
N ASP A 528 8.33 -21.53 4.69
CA ASP A 528 7.83 -20.15 4.80
C ASP A 528 6.35 -20.08 4.41
N THR A 529 5.52 -20.92 5.01
CA THR A 529 4.08 -21.03 4.74
C THR A 529 3.25 -20.77 5.99
N VAL A 530 2.04 -20.25 5.80
CA VAL A 530 1.09 -20.04 6.89
C VAL A 530 0.62 -21.41 7.40
N GLU A 531 0.47 -21.54 8.73
CA GLU A 531 -0.08 -22.72 9.38
C GLU A 531 -1.42 -23.13 8.74
N PRO A 532 -1.58 -24.38 8.26
CA PRO A 532 -2.77 -24.83 7.52
C PRO A 532 -4.07 -24.61 8.28
N VAL A 533 -4.10 -24.92 9.56
CA VAL A 533 -5.29 -24.71 10.42
C VAL A 533 -5.64 -23.23 10.55
N GLU A 534 -4.66 -22.36 10.71
CA GLU A 534 -4.90 -20.91 10.81
C GLU A 534 -5.42 -20.35 9.48
N HIS A 535 -4.87 -20.81 8.36
CA HIS A 535 -5.35 -20.45 7.03
C HIS A 535 -6.80 -20.89 6.80
N TRP A 536 -7.10 -22.15 7.12
CA TRP A 536 -8.46 -22.68 6.97
C TRP A 536 -9.48 -21.90 7.78
N LEU A 537 -9.17 -21.57 9.05
CA LEU A 537 -10.06 -20.81 9.92
C LEU A 537 -10.31 -19.38 9.40
N LYS A 538 -9.32 -18.74 8.84
CA LYS A 538 -9.43 -17.33 8.40
C LYS A 538 -10.05 -17.17 7.02
N GLU A 539 -9.68 -18.03 6.07
CA GLU A 539 -10.01 -17.85 4.65
C GLU A 539 -11.06 -18.85 4.19
N THR A 540 -10.83 -20.14 4.44
CA THR A 540 -11.71 -21.22 3.92
C THR A 540 -13.07 -21.20 4.60
N ALA A 541 -13.13 -21.09 5.92
CA ALA A 541 -14.39 -21.03 6.67
C ALA A 541 -15.24 -19.80 6.26
N LEU A 542 -14.62 -18.65 6.03
CA LEU A 542 -15.29 -17.44 5.56
C LEU A 542 -15.85 -17.61 4.13
N GLY A 543 -15.06 -18.20 3.23
CA GLY A 543 -15.47 -18.49 1.87
C GLY A 543 -16.66 -19.46 1.82
N MET A 544 -16.59 -20.55 2.60
CA MET A 544 -17.69 -21.53 2.73
C MET A 544 -18.97 -20.88 3.26
N ALA A 545 -18.86 -20.08 4.33
CA ALA A 545 -19.99 -19.35 4.88
C ALA A 545 -20.64 -18.42 3.86
N GLY A 546 -19.83 -17.71 3.07
CA GLY A 546 -20.32 -16.86 1.98
C GLY A 546 -21.12 -17.61 0.93
N SER A 547 -20.63 -18.77 0.50
CA SER A 547 -21.29 -19.63 -0.49
C SER A 547 -22.59 -20.23 0.07
N MET A 548 -22.58 -20.68 1.34
CA MET A 548 -23.79 -21.20 2.00
C MET A 548 -24.89 -20.16 2.09
N VAL A 549 -24.56 -18.92 2.44
CA VAL A 549 -25.52 -17.80 2.51
C VAL A 549 -26.08 -17.47 1.13
N THR A 550 -25.24 -17.43 0.08
CA THR A 550 -25.68 -17.18 -1.30
C THR A 550 -26.67 -18.26 -1.75
N TRP A 551 -26.31 -19.51 -1.53
CA TRP A 551 -27.20 -20.64 -1.85
C TRP A 551 -28.53 -20.53 -1.09
N ALA A 552 -28.50 -20.33 0.23
CA ALA A 552 -29.70 -20.29 1.05
C ALA A 552 -30.65 -19.13 0.65
N MET A 553 -30.09 -17.97 0.30
CA MET A 553 -30.87 -16.84 -0.22
C MET A 553 -31.48 -17.14 -1.59
N GLY A 554 -30.70 -17.70 -2.53
CA GLY A 554 -31.17 -18.06 -3.86
C GLY A 554 -32.26 -19.11 -3.82
N TRP A 555 -32.03 -20.18 -3.05
CA TRP A 555 -33.00 -21.25 -2.85
C TRP A 555 -34.30 -20.74 -2.19
N ALA A 556 -34.19 -19.92 -1.12
CA ALA A 556 -35.35 -19.37 -0.43
C ALA A 556 -36.17 -18.44 -1.34
N THR A 557 -35.52 -17.69 -2.22
CA THR A 557 -36.18 -16.84 -3.21
C THR A 557 -37.01 -17.70 -4.18
N GLN A 558 -36.43 -18.77 -4.70
CA GLN A 558 -37.14 -19.70 -5.60
C GLN A 558 -38.29 -20.40 -4.89
N GLU A 559 -38.06 -20.88 -3.66
CA GLU A 559 -39.09 -21.57 -2.90
C GLU A 559 -40.25 -20.63 -2.49
N ALA A 560 -39.96 -19.41 -2.08
CA ALA A 560 -41.00 -18.39 -1.85
C ALA A 560 -41.81 -18.12 -3.12
N GLY A 561 -41.15 -18.07 -4.29
CA GLY A 561 -41.82 -17.96 -5.58
C GLY A 561 -42.76 -19.14 -5.87
N ARG A 562 -42.34 -20.39 -5.57
CA ARG A 562 -43.17 -21.57 -5.72
C ARG A 562 -44.39 -21.57 -4.81
N GLN A 563 -44.19 -21.22 -3.55
CA GLN A 563 -45.27 -21.16 -2.55
C GLN A 563 -46.27 -20.06 -2.87
N SER A 564 -45.86 -18.98 -3.53
CA SER A 564 -46.72 -17.82 -3.86
C SER A 564 -47.12 -17.74 -5.33
N GLY A 565 -46.82 -18.78 -6.16
CA GLY A 565 -47.23 -18.80 -7.56
C GLY A 565 -46.55 -17.77 -8.45
N ALA A 566 -45.30 -17.40 -8.18
CA ALA A 566 -44.52 -16.51 -9.05
C ALA A 566 -44.31 -17.17 -10.44
N ALA A 567 -44.36 -16.35 -11.50
CA ALA A 567 -44.24 -16.83 -12.87
C ALA A 567 -42.80 -16.90 -13.34
N THR A 568 -42.00 -15.93 -12.98
CA THR A 568 -40.62 -15.78 -13.49
C THR A 568 -39.64 -15.38 -12.39
N LYS A 569 -38.36 -15.58 -12.67
CA LYS A 569 -37.25 -15.11 -11.86
C LYS A 569 -36.22 -14.39 -12.71
N THR A 570 -35.48 -13.46 -12.11
CA THR A 570 -34.44 -12.67 -12.78
C THR A 570 -33.13 -12.76 -12.00
N TRP A 571 -32.02 -12.99 -12.71
CA TRP A 571 -30.69 -12.99 -12.13
C TRP A 571 -30.16 -11.58 -11.89
N HIS A 572 -29.55 -11.34 -10.74
CA HIS A 572 -28.86 -10.11 -10.39
C HIS A 572 -27.43 -10.39 -9.98
N THR A 573 -26.49 -9.86 -10.73
CA THR A 573 -25.06 -10.08 -10.51
C THR A 573 -24.58 -9.27 -9.32
N GLY A 574 -23.88 -9.94 -8.42
CA GLY A 574 -23.23 -9.30 -7.28
C GLY A 574 -21.90 -8.60 -7.63
N PRO A 575 -21.35 -7.79 -6.73
CA PRO A 575 -20.04 -7.20 -6.93
C PRO A 575 -18.96 -8.28 -7.04
N ASN A 576 -18.02 -8.10 -7.97
CA ASN A 576 -16.94 -9.03 -8.29
C ASN A 576 -17.41 -10.41 -8.78
N ALA A 577 -18.51 -10.44 -9.53
CA ALA A 577 -18.98 -11.68 -10.15
C ALA A 577 -17.98 -12.18 -11.22
N ARG A 578 -18.00 -13.50 -11.45
CA ARG A 578 -17.30 -14.13 -12.57
C ARG A 578 -17.91 -13.70 -13.89
N ASP A 579 -17.14 -13.84 -14.98
CA ASP A 579 -17.62 -13.49 -16.32
C ASP A 579 -18.87 -14.30 -16.70
N SER A 580 -18.92 -15.61 -16.34
CA SER A 580 -20.09 -16.48 -16.52
C SER A 580 -21.34 -15.93 -15.83
N HIS A 581 -21.21 -15.39 -14.64
CA HIS A 581 -22.31 -14.81 -13.86
C HIS A 581 -22.65 -13.36 -14.30
N ALA A 582 -21.64 -12.59 -14.69
CA ALA A 582 -21.82 -11.22 -15.17
C ALA A 582 -22.62 -11.18 -16.49
N ALA A 583 -22.43 -12.18 -17.34
CA ALA A 583 -23.15 -12.30 -18.61
C ALA A 583 -24.67 -12.53 -18.43
N MET A 584 -25.09 -13.02 -17.26
CA MET A 584 -26.51 -13.29 -16.97
C MET A 584 -27.24 -12.13 -16.27
N ASP A 585 -26.56 -11.02 -16.00
CA ASP A 585 -27.22 -9.91 -15.29
C ASP A 585 -28.46 -9.42 -16.00
N GLY A 586 -29.61 -9.49 -15.31
CA GLY A 586 -30.90 -9.19 -15.89
C GLY A 586 -31.55 -10.33 -16.69
N GLU A 587 -30.91 -11.50 -16.83
CA GLU A 587 -31.52 -12.67 -17.47
C GLU A 587 -32.79 -13.08 -16.72
N ARG A 588 -33.90 -13.24 -17.47
CA ARG A 588 -35.21 -13.58 -16.94
C ARG A 588 -35.67 -14.92 -17.54
N VAL A 589 -35.99 -15.86 -16.66
CA VAL A 589 -36.47 -17.19 -17.04
C VAL A 589 -37.72 -17.56 -16.25
N GLY A 590 -38.43 -18.62 -16.66
CA GLY A 590 -39.52 -19.19 -15.87
C GLY A 590 -39.02 -19.62 -14.48
N LEU A 591 -39.90 -19.60 -13.47
CA LEU A 591 -39.51 -19.84 -12.08
C LEU A 591 -38.76 -21.19 -11.91
N ASP A 592 -39.15 -22.23 -12.60
CA ASP A 592 -38.54 -23.56 -12.51
C ASP A 592 -37.52 -23.86 -13.61
N GLU A 593 -37.29 -22.91 -14.54
CA GLU A 593 -36.28 -23.00 -15.58
C GLU A 593 -34.88 -22.68 -15.05
N GLU A 594 -33.88 -23.18 -15.75
CA GLU A 594 -32.47 -22.90 -15.50
C GLU A 594 -32.05 -21.63 -16.27
N PHE A 595 -31.14 -20.86 -15.68
CA PHE A 595 -30.47 -19.77 -16.38
C PHE A 595 -29.49 -20.29 -17.41
N SER A 596 -28.95 -19.45 -18.28
CA SER A 596 -28.07 -19.82 -19.37
C SER A 596 -26.80 -20.58 -18.93
N ASN A 597 -26.40 -20.45 -17.66
CA ASN A 597 -25.29 -21.21 -17.06
C ASN A 597 -25.70 -22.56 -16.44
N GLY A 598 -26.96 -22.97 -16.56
CA GLY A 598 -27.47 -24.25 -16.03
C GLY A 598 -27.92 -24.22 -14.57
N MET A 599 -27.74 -23.08 -13.85
CA MET A 599 -28.19 -22.96 -12.46
C MET A 599 -29.66 -22.55 -12.37
N LYS A 600 -30.36 -23.02 -11.36
CA LYS A 600 -31.73 -22.56 -11.04
C LYS A 600 -31.73 -21.29 -10.18
N TYR A 601 -30.69 -21.08 -9.39
CA TYR A 601 -30.49 -19.90 -8.54
C TYR A 601 -28.99 -19.78 -8.21
N PRO A 602 -28.50 -18.65 -7.74
CA PRO A 602 -27.10 -18.48 -7.35
C PRO A 602 -26.66 -19.49 -6.29
N GLY A 603 -25.58 -20.19 -6.57
CA GLY A 603 -25.04 -21.25 -5.70
C GLY A 603 -25.64 -22.62 -5.93
N ASP A 604 -26.46 -22.83 -6.95
CA ASP A 604 -27.06 -24.12 -7.35
C ASP A 604 -26.14 -24.84 -8.36
N ASP A 605 -24.90 -25.12 -7.96
CA ASP A 605 -23.92 -25.89 -8.72
C ASP A 605 -23.10 -26.75 -7.77
N ASP A 606 -22.68 -27.94 -8.23
CA ASP A 606 -21.79 -28.83 -7.49
C ASP A 606 -20.31 -28.48 -7.74
N ASP A 607 -19.98 -27.59 -8.73
CA ASP A 607 -18.62 -27.14 -8.96
C ASP A 607 -18.24 -26.02 -7.98
N PRO A 608 -17.27 -26.26 -7.06
CA PRO A 608 -16.80 -25.23 -6.13
C PRO A 608 -16.26 -23.99 -6.83
N ALA A 609 -15.74 -24.12 -8.06
CA ALA A 609 -15.23 -22.99 -8.83
C ALA A 609 -16.34 -22.03 -9.25
N GLU A 610 -17.57 -22.51 -9.45
CA GLU A 610 -18.72 -21.68 -9.84
C GLU A 610 -19.46 -21.08 -8.63
N VAL A 611 -19.41 -21.70 -7.45
CA VAL A 611 -20.16 -21.24 -6.28
C VAL A 611 -19.35 -20.49 -5.24
N ALA A 612 -18.04 -20.74 -5.13
CA ALA A 612 -17.18 -20.09 -4.14
C ALA A 612 -17.18 -18.56 -4.32
N HIS A 613 -17.35 -17.83 -3.23
CA HIS A 613 -17.39 -16.35 -3.21
C HIS A 613 -18.46 -15.69 -4.10
N CYS A 614 -19.46 -16.44 -4.58
CA CYS A 614 -20.57 -15.88 -5.35
C CYS A 614 -21.44 -14.97 -4.47
N ASN A 615 -21.73 -13.76 -4.96
CA ASN A 615 -22.57 -12.75 -4.31
C ASN A 615 -23.82 -12.41 -5.15
N CYS A 616 -24.14 -13.20 -6.16
CA CYS A 616 -25.30 -13.01 -7.00
C CYS A 616 -26.60 -13.28 -6.22
N THR A 617 -27.70 -12.72 -6.69
CA THR A 617 -29.05 -12.89 -6.12
C THR A 617 -30.07 -13.07 -7.22
N THR A 618 -31.26 -13.53 -6.86
CA THR A 618 -32.40 -13.57 -7.78
C THR A 618 -33.56 -12.76 -7.23
N SER A 619 -34.37 -12.18 -8.10
CA SER A 619 -35.70 -11.65 -7.77
C SER A 619 -36.76 -12.50 -8.45
N ILE A 620 -37.98 -12.49 -7.92
CA ILE A 620 -39.12 -13.19 -8.47
C ILE A 620 -40.20 -12.20 -8.88
N ASP A 621 -40.97 -12.55 -9.91
CA ASP A 621 -42.03 -11.75 -10.45
C ASP A 621 -43.29 -12.61 -10.68
N TRP A 622 -44.44 -12.09 -10.33
CA TRP A 622 -45.73 -12.79 -10.41
C TRP A 622 -46.56 -12.41 -11.65
N SER A 623 -45.98 -11.51 -12.49
CA SER A 623 -46.67 -11.04 -13.72
C SER A 623 -46.23 -11.81 -14.95
#